data_4b91a8b171146d11478876247adbd65d
#
_entry.id   4b91a8b171146d11478876247adbd65d
#
_cell.length_a   1.000
_cell.length_b   1.000
_cell.length_c   1.000
_cell.angle_alpha   90.00
_cell.angle_beta   90.00
_cell.angle_gamma   90.00
#
_symmetry.space_group_name_H-M   'P 1'
#
loop_
_entity.id
_entity.type
_entity.pdbx_description
1 polymer ?
#
loop_
_entity_poly.entity_id
_entity_poly.type
_entity_poly.pdbx_seq_one_letter_code
_entity_poly.pdbx_strand_id
1 'polypeptide(L)'
;DKSNMKNPRANLIPFLIILVVSAGCYLNALGGGFAFDDVDMVQNNFLIRSLKNMPEIWRTSWWSGSGRRSNEYRPLAVFSFALNYTAGKLNPLGYHLVNILLHALFSILFYWFLKKIGSDEKMALISALLFAAHPIHTEPVNNIVGRAEILAAIFVFAGLIQFWNAHKTNLPAKRLVCLLASAMFFLLGMLSKESAIALLPAVLFLALMNRMPPTNTVRAFLFYGITLVLYLIMRRHALGGFVTSGMKVSPIDNVLVLAEQRGGWIPYYATVIKAFGIYVRLLLFPLTLSADYSYNQVPLATGFFEAGAVISIILLAAHVWLIYYFWKN
;
A
#
# COMPACT_ATOMS: atom_id res chain seq x y z
N ASP A 1 9.70 45.88 1.78
CA ASP A 1 8.98 44.85 2.56
C ASP A 1 9.89 43.65 2.84
N LYS A 2 10.70 43.78 3.94
CA LYS A 2 11.75 42.82 4.32
C LYS A 2 11.27 41.88 5.43
N SER A 3 10.03 41.36 5.37
CA SER A 3 9.47 40.60 6.50
C SER A 3 8.94 39.21 6.10
N ASN A 4 9.73 38.39 5.39
CA ASN A 4 9.43 36.94 5.35
C ASN A 4 10.65 36.12 4.90
N MET A 5 11.80 36.31 5.49
CA MET A 5 12.79 35.23 5.51
C MET A 5 12.29 34.18 6.51
N LYS A 6 11.44 33.26 6.05
CA LYS A 6 11.04 32.09 6.85
C LYS A 6 12.32 31.38 7.30
N ASN A 7 12.52 31.30 8.60
CA ASN A 7 13.65 30.63 9.21
C ASN A 7 13.73 29.19 8.64
N PRO A 8 14.77 28.78 7.90
CA PRO A 8 14.85 27.46 7.27
C PRO A 8 14.79 26.33 8.33
N ARG A 9 15.16 26.60 9.58
CA ARG A 9 15.07 25.64 10.69
C ARG A 9 13.64 25.38 11.13
N ALA A 10 12.73 26.37 11.02
CA ALA A 10 11.32 26.19 11.38
C ALA A 10 10.61 25.18 10.44
N ASN A 11 11.07 25.05 9.19
CA ASN A 11 10.50 24.12 8.23
C ASN A 11 10.91 22.65 8.44
N LEU A 12 11.95 22.37 9.25
CA LEU A 12 12.42 21.00 9.52
C LEU A 12 11.72 20.37 10.74
N ILE A 13 11.16 21.17 11.63
CA ILE A 13 10.55 20.68 12.87
C ILE A 13 9.45 19.65 12.64
N PRO A 14 8.46 19.85 11.74
CA PRO A 14 7.44 18.84 11.46
C PRO A 14 8.02 17.51 11.01
N PHE A 15 9.04 17.52 10.13
CA PHE A 15 9.69 16.30 9.64
C PHE A 15 10.39 15.54 10.76
N LEU A 16 11.08 16.25 11.67
CA LEU A 16 11.74 15.63 12.83
C LEU A 16 10.73 15.03 13.79
N ILE A 17 9.63 15.74 14.08
CA ILE A 17 8.57 15.24 14.96
C ILE A 17 7.96 13.96 14.36
N ILE A 18 7.61 13.96 13.07
CA ILE A 18 7.06 12.80 12.38
C ILE A 18 8.05 11.62 12.42
N LEU A 19 9.33 11.88 12.14
CA LEU A 19 10.37 10.85 12.18
C LEU A 19 10.48 10.22 13.57
N VAL A 20 10.54 11.05 14.62
CA VAL A 20 10.69 10.58 16.00
C VAL A 20 9.45 9.79 16.45
N VAL A 21 8.25 10.26 16.14
CA VAL A 21 7.00 9.56 16.49
C VAL A 21 6.89 8.24 15.70
N SER A 22 7.11 8.27 14.38
CA SER A 22 7.06 7.06 13.53
C SER A 22 8.06 6.01 13.99
N ALA A 23 9.32 6.39 14.28
CA ALA A 23 10.32 5.46 14.75
C ALA A 23 10.00 4.97 16.18
N GLY A 24 9.63 5.90 17.08
CA GLY A 24 9.37 5.61 18.49
C GLY A 24 8.25 4.58 18.70
N CYS A 25 7.16 4.67 17.92
CA CYS A 25 6.02 3.75 18.02
C CYS A 25 6.38 2.29 17.68
N TYR A 26 7.43 2.05 16.91
CA TYR A 26 7.79 0.73 16.39
C TYR A 26 9.20 0.25 16.82
N LEU A 27 9.84 0.92 17.78
CA LEU A 27 11.17 0.50 18.29
C LEU A 27 11.18 -0.93 18.86
N ASN A 28 10.04 -1.41 19.37
CA ASN A 28 9.88 -2.77 19.84
C ASN A 28 10.15 -3.83 18.75
N ALA A 29 9.92 -3.50 17.48
CA ALA A 29 10.22 -4.40 16.37
C ALA A 29 11.71 -4.73 16.25
N LEU A 30 12.62 -3.83 16.69
CA LEU A 30 14.07 -4.05 16.59
C LEU A 30 14.56 -5.25 17.40
N GLY A 31 13.81 -5.66 18.44
CA GLY A 31 14.08 -6.87 19.21
C GLY A 31 13.42 -8.13 18.64
N GLY A 32 12.66 -8.00 17.54
CA GLY A 32 11.96 -9.10 16.88
C GLY A 32 12.89 -10.02 16.08
N GLY A 33 12.42 -11.25 15.85
CA GLY A 33 13.01 -12.21 14.93
C GLY A 33 12.23 -12.30 13.61
N PHE A 34 12.56 -13.29 12.79
CA PHE A 34 11.75 -13.65 11.64
C PHE A 34 10.52 -14.44 12.09
N ALA A 35 9.33 -14.02 11.65
CA ALA A 35 8.06 -14.62 12.01
C ALA A 35 7.19 -14.84 10.77
N PHE A 36 6.30 -15.83 10.82
CA PHE A 36 5.36 -16.12 9.73
C PHE A 36 6.06 -16.18 8.35
N ASP A 37 5.61 -15.39 7.42
CA ASP A 37 6.10 -15.31 6.05
C ASP A 37 7.58 -14.87 5.95
N ASP A 38 8.12 -14.18 6.96
CA ASP A 38 9.52 -13.76 6.99
C ASP A 38 10.48 -14.95 6.91
N VAL A 39 10.09 -16.09 7.49
CA VAL A 39 10.89 -17.32 7.46
C VAL A 39 11.11 -17.78 6.03
N ASP A 40 10.05 -17.84 5.23
CA ASP A 40 10.16 -18.27 3.83
C ASP A 40 10.70 -17.17 2.92
N MET A 41 10.29 -15.91 3.13
CA MET A 41 10.64 -14.80 2.25
C MET A 41 12.03 -14.22 2.50
N VAL A 42 12.59 -14.43 3.68
CA VAL A 42 13.93 -13.93 4.04
C VAL A 42 14.85 -15.07 4.46
N GLN A 43 14.48 -15.87 5.48
CA GLN A 43 15.34 -16.90 6.04
C GLN A 43 15.63 -18.04 5.06
N ASN A 44 14.62 -18.54 4.35
CA ASN A 44 14.72 -19.65 3.41
C ASN A 44 14.90 -19.21 1.95
N ASN A 45 14.88 -17.91 1.67
CA ASN A 45 14.91 -17.39 0.31
C ASN A 45 16.36 -17.35 -0.24
N PHE A 46 16.68 -18.25 -1.18
CA PHE A 46 18.00 -18.28 -1.79
C PHE A 46 18.24 -17.13 -2.78
N LEU A 47 17.18 -16.55 -3.37
CA LEU A 47 17.31 -15.46 -4.34
C LEU A 47 17.91 -14.19 -3.74
N ILE A 48 17.60 -13.90 -2.48
CA ILE A 48 18.12 -12.70 -1.81
C ILE A 48 19.59 -12.81 -1.37
N ARG A 49 20.19 -14.01 -1.45
CA ARG A 49 21.56 -14.28 -0.96
C ARG A 49 22.65 -13.58 -1.76
N SER A 50 22.36 -13.16 -2.99
CA SER A 50 23.31 -12.46 -3.86
C SER A 50 22.60 -11.52 -4.81
N LEU A 51 23.14 -10.31 -5.01
CA LEU A 51 22.66 -9.39 -6.03
C LEU A 51 22.83 -9.91 -7.47
N LYS A 52 23.67 -10.94 -7.67
CA LYS A 52 23.78 -11.62 -8.96
C LYS A 52 22.49 -12.34 -9.36
N ASN A 53 21.63 -12.66 -8.39
CA ASN A 53 20.32 -13.27 -8.61
C ASN A 53 19.24 -12.25 -9.07
N MET A 54 19.60 -10.97 -9.21
CA MET A 54 18.64 -9.92 -9.62
C MET A 54 17.85 -10.29 -10.88
N PRO A 55 18.47 -10.79 -11.98
CA PRO A 55 17.70 -11.19 -13.15
C PRO A 55 16.65 -12.27 -12.86
N GLU A 56 16.92 -13.20 -11.94
CA GLU A 56 15.98 -14.25 -11.54
C GLU A 56 14.86 -13.69 -10.66
N ILE A 57 15.15 -12.77 -9.76
CA ILE A 57 14.13 -12.07 -8.95
C ILE A 57 13.06 -11.43 -9.86
N TRP A 58 13.47 -10.85 -11.01
CA TRP A 58 12.55 -10.21 -11.94
C TRP A 58 11.77 -11.18 -12.84
N ARG A 59 12.13 -12.47 -12.84
CA ARG A 59 11.56 -13.51 -13.70
C ARG A 59 10.76 -14.57 -12.96
N THR A 60 10.60 -14.41 -11.64
CA THR A 60 9.97 -15.45 -10.80
C THR A 60 8.87 -14.88 -9.91
N SER A 61 8.04 -15.77 -9.37
CA SER A 61 6.98 -15.39 -8.43
C SER A 61 7.54 -15.00 -7.06
N TRP A 62 6.71 -14.35 -6.26
CA TRP A 62 7.02 -13.89 -4.91
C TRP A 62 7.68 -14.96 -4.04
N TRP A 63 7.13 -16.19 -4.01
CA TRP A 63 7.59 -17.29 -3.17
C TRP A 63 8.69 -18.16 -3.78
N SER A 64 9.13 -17.88 -5.00
CA SER A 64 10.06 -18.76 -5.73
C SER A 64 11.39 -18.97 -5.01
N GLY A 65 11.87 -17.98 -4.28
CA GLY A 65 13.13 -18.08 -3.53
C GLY A 65 13.10 -19.06 -2.36
N SER A 66 11.92 -19.47 -1.88
CA SER A 66 11.73 -20.54 -0.89
C SER A 66 11.29 -21.87 -1.53
N GLY A 67 11.33 -21.99 -2.86
CA GLY A 67 10.91 -23.18 -3.57
C GLY A 67 9.39 -23.32 -3.76
N ARG A 68 8.60 -22.34 -3.34
CA ARG A 68 7.14 -22.32 -3.50
C ARG A 68 6.74 -21.55 -4.75
N ARG A 69 5.59 -21.86 -5.32
CA ARG A 69 4.97 -21.10 -6.42
C ARG A 69 3.78 -20.30 -5.91
N SER A 70 3.57 -19.10 -6.45
CA SER A 70 2.40 -18.28 -6.17
C SER A 70 1.96 -17.49 -7.39
N ASN A 71 0.77 -16.92 -7.32
CA ASN A 71 0.26 -15.98 -8.32
C ASN A 71 0.68 -14.52 -8.06
N GLU A 72 1.57 -14.30 -7.11
CA GLU A 72 2.05 -12.97 -6.72
C GLU A 72 3.36 -12.65 -7.41
N TYR A 73 3.49 -11.40 -7.88
CA TYR A 73 4.67 -10.90 -8.58
C TYR A 73 5.12 -9.58 -7.98
N ARG A 74 6.12 -9.62 -7.08
CA ARG A 74 6.58 -8.47 -6.27
C ARG A 74 8.11 -8.34 -6.29
N PRO A 75 8.75 -8.25 -7.46
CA PRO A 75 10.21 -8.31 -7.58
C PRO A 75 10.93 -7.18 -6.84
N LEU A 76 10.32 -5.99 -6.74
CA LEU A 76 10.95 -4.85 -6.09
C LEU A 76 11.03 -5.04 -4.57
N ALA A 77 10.04 -5.68 -3.95
CA ALA A 77 10.09 -6.01 -2.54
C ALA A 77 11.16 -7.09 -2.27
N VAL A 78 11.22 -8.16 -3.08
CA VAL A 78 12.29 -9.19 -2.97
C VAL A 78 13.66 -8.58 -3.17
N PHE A 79 13.83 -7.69 -4.15
CA PHE A 79 15.09 -6.98 -4.39
C PHE A 79 15.49 -6.14 -3.17
N SER A 80 14.53 -5.48 -2.49
CA SER A 80 14.81 -4.72 -1.27
C SER A 80 15.34 -5.60 -0.12
N PHE A 81 14.89 -6.86 -0.04
CA PHE A 81 15.45 -7.84 0.91
C PHE A 81 16.86 -8.28 0.51
N ALA A 82 17.14 -8.43 -0.78
CA ALA A 82 18.50 -8.74 -1.24
C ALA A 82 19.50 -7.62 -0.91
N LEU A 83 19.08 -6.35 -0.97
CA LEU A 83 19.86 -5.21 -0.50
C LEU A 83 20.14 -5.30 1.01
N ASN A 84 19.12 -5.60 1.83
CA ASN A 84 19.28 -5.83 3.26
C ASN A 84 20.23 -6.99 3.55
N TYR A 85 20.07 -8.11 2.85
CA TYR A 85 20.95 -9.26 3.00
C TYR A 85 22.42 -8.93 2.69
N THR A 86 22.65 -8.11 1.65
CA THR A 86 24.01 -7.66 1.30
C THR A 86 24.65 -6.87 2.44
N ALA A 87 23.87 -6.02 3.13
CA ALA A 87 24.34 -5.16 4.20
C ALA A 87 24.52 -5.89 5.55
N GLY A 88 23.58 -6.77 5.92
CA GLY A 88 23.50 -7.34 7.27
C GLY A 88 23.24 -8.85 7.32
N LYS A 89 23.30 -9.55 6.18
CA LYS A 89 22.97 -10.98 6.07
C LYS A 89 21.60 -11.29 6.65
N LEU A 90 21.47 -12.29 7.53
CA LEU A 90 20.24 -12.69 8.21
C LEU A 90 20.11 -12.06 9.61
N ASN A 91 20.63 -10.85 9.82
CA ASN A 91 20.37 -10.13 11.04
C ASN A 91 18.97 -9.44 10.95
N PRO A 92 17.93 -9.88 11.68
CA PRO A 92 16.58 -9.34 11.58
C PRO A 92 16.49 -7.86 11.93
N LEU A 93 17.36 -7.37 12.84
CA LEU A 93 17.42 -5.96 13.24
C LEU A 93 17.52 -5.02 12.02
N GLY A 94 18.37 -5.36 11.04
CA GLY A 94 18.53 -4.54 9.84
C GLY A 94 17.26 -4.49 8.97
N TYR A 95 16.50 -5.57 8.92
CA TYR A 95 15.24 -5.61 8.15
C TYR A 95 14.15 -4.81 8.84
N HIS A 96 13.97 -4.94 10.15
CA HIS A 96 13.02 -4.14 10.94
C HIS A 96 13.37 -2.65 10.89
N LEU A 97 14.65 -2.29 11.03
CA LEU A 97 15.09 -0.90 10.92
C LEU A 97 14.69 -0.28 9.58
N VAL A 98 14.88 -0.99 8.47
CA VAL A 98 14.47 -0.50 7.15
C VAL A 98 12.96 -0.31 7.06
N ASN A 99 12.14 -1.22 7.60
CA ASN A 99 10.68 -1.06 7.61
C ASN A 99 10.26 0.17 8.42
N ILE A 100 10.84 0.39 9.60
CA ILE A 100 10.59 1.57 10.44
C ILE A 100 10.95 2.86 9.69
N LEU A 101 12.12 2.89 9.04
CA LEU A 101 12.56 4.07 8.27
C LEU A 101 11.68 4.33 7.04
N LEU A 102 11.23 3.27 6.36
CA LEU A 102 10.29 3.40 5.24
C LEU A 102 8.91 3.88 5.72
N HIS A 103 8.43 3.41 6.87
CA HIS A 103 7.18 3.92 7.47
C HIS A 103 7.30 5.40 7.86
N ALA A 104 8.42 5.81 8.44
CA ALA A 104 8.70 7.21 8.73
C ALA A 104 8.76 8.06 7.44
N LEU A 105 9.44 7.56 6.40
CA LEU A 105 9.47 8.21 5.08
C LEU A 105 8.07 8.37 4.50
N PHE A 106 7.23 7.33 4.59
CA PHE A 106 5.85 7.41 4.12
C PHE A 106 5.03 8.43 4.91
N SER A 107 5.16 8.47 6.25
CA SER A 107 4.47 9.44 7.11
C SER A 107 4.86 10.88 6.77
N ILE A 108 6.14 11.13 6.47
CA ILE A 108 6.66 12.41 5.98
C ILE A 108 6.08 12.73 4.59
N LEU A 109 6.04 11.75 3.70
CA LEU A 109 5.48 11.92 2.35
C LEU A 109 3.98 12.24 2.40
N PHE A 110 3.25 11.62 3.33
CA PHE A 110 1.84 11.89 3.58
C PHE A 110 1.62 13.33 4.09
N TYR A 111 2.41 13.78 5.06
CA TYR A 111 2.41 15.19 5.49
C TYR A 111 2.63 16.14 4.31
N TRP A 112 3.66 15.87 3.50
CA TRP A 112 3.99 16.71 2.36
C TRP A 112 2.88 16.70 1.30
N PHE A 113 2.25 15.56 1.05
CA PHE A 113 1.09 15.46 0.16
C PHE A 113 -0.06 16.33 0.64
N LEU A 114 -0.42 16.26 1.93
CA LEU A 114 -1.50 17.09 2.51
C LEU A 114 -1.20 18.58 2.35
N LYS A 115 0.04 19.01 2.62
CA LYS A 115 0.48 20.39 2.37
C LYS A 115 0.33 20.80 0.91
N LYS A 116 0.65 19.91 -0.01
CA LYS A 116 0.57 20.19 -1.45
C LYS A 116 -0.86 20.36 -1.95
N ILE A 117 -1.81 19.60 -1.42
CA ILE A 117 -3.22 19.72 -1.81
C ILE A 117 -3.95 20.87 -1.10
N GLY A 118 -3.29 21.60 -0.20
CA GLY A 118 -3.80 22.84 0.38
C GLY A 118 -4.17 22.77 1.86
N SER A 119 -3.89 21.67 2.56
CA SER A 119 -4.10 21.62 4.02
C SER A 119 -3.20 22.63 4.74
N ASP A 120 -3.73 23.22 5.80
CA ASP A 120 -2.90 24.03 6.70
C ASP A 120 -1.85 23.15 7.41
N GLU A 121 -0.82 23.79 7.96
CA GLU A 121 0.33 23.09 8.52
C GLU A 121 -0.01 22.24 9.74
N LYS A 122 -0.88 22.74 10.61
CA LYS A 122 -1.27 22.05 11.84
C LYS A 122 -2.11 20.81 11.51
N MET A 123 -3.10 20.93 10.62
CA MET A 123 -3.93 19.81 10.19
C MET A 123 -3.10 18.74 9.46
N ALA A 124 -2.20 19.16 8.58
CA ALA A 124 -1.30 18.22 7.91
C ALA A 124 -0.39 17.47 8.89
N LEU A 125 0.15 18.18 9.90
CA LEU A 125 1.00 17.57 10.92
C LEU A 125 0.20 16.61 11.81
N ILE A 126 -0.96 17.02 12.32
CA ILE A 126 -1.81 16.18 13.16
C ILE A 126 -2.20 14.90 12.39
N SER A 127 -2.64 15.04 11.13
CA SER A 127 -3.01 13.89 10.30
C SER A 127 -1.84 12.94 10.09
N ALA A 128 -0.64 13.47 9.84
CA ALA A 128 0.56 12.65 9.66
C ALA A 128 1.00 11.95 10.95
N LEU A 129 0.85 12.59 12.11
CA LEU A 129 1.15 11.99 13.41
C LEU A 129 0.14 10.92 13.80
N LEU A 130 -1.15 11.15 13.56
CA LEU A 130 -2.20 10.14 13.76
C LEU A 130 -1.94 8.92 12.85
N PHE A 131 -1.57 9.15 11.60
CA PHE A 131 -1.17 8.07 10.69
C PHE A 131 0.06 7.34 11.23
N ALA A 132 1.13 8.06 11.55
CA ALA A 132 2.41 7.49 11.99
C ALA A 132 2.28 6.59 13.22
N ALA A 133 1.43 7.00 14.19
CA ALA A 133 1.23 6.28 15.44
C ALA A 133 0.06 5.29 15.40
N HIS A 134 -0.66 5.16 14.27
CA HIS A 134 -1.87 4.35 14.22
C HIS A 134 -1.57 2.85 14.38
N PRO A 135 -2.19 2.14 15.34
CA PRO A 135 -1.87 0.75 15.65
C PRO A 135 -2.11 -0.23 14.48
N ILE A 136 -2.94 0.14 13.49
CA ILE A 136 -3.18 -0.70 12.30
C ILE A 136 -1.91 -0.95 11.49
N HIS A 137 -0.90 -0.08 11.60
CA HIS A 137 0.37 -0.23 10.89
C HIS A 137 1.35 -1.18 11.58
N THR A 138 0.98 -1.75 12.75
CA THR A 138 1.83 -2.71 13.46
C THR A 138 2.15 -3.92 12.58
N GLU A 139 1.16 -4.45 11.86
CA GLU A 139 1.37 -5.58 10.96
C GLU A 139 2.36 -5.23 9.84
N PRO A 140 2.14 -4.24 8.96
CA PRO A 140 3.07 -3.97 7.86
C PRO A 140 4.44 -3.43 8.31
N VAL A 141 4.59 -2.88 9.52
CA VAL A 141 5.88 -2.35 10.00
C VAL A 141 6.69 -3.40 10.75
N ASN A 142 6.05 -4.16 11.67
CA ASN A 142 6.75 -5.14 12.48
C ASN A 142 6.98 -6.46 11.73
N ASN A 143 6.13 -6.83 10.80
CA ASN A 143 6.35 -7.95 9.90
C ASN A 143 7.30 -7.51 8.77
N ILE A 144 8.42 -8.20 8.59
CA ILE A 144 9.44 -7.81 7.60
C ILE A 144 8.87 -7.84 6.18
N VAL A 145 8.05 -8.84 5.84
CA VAL A 145 7.43 -8.94 4.50
C VAL A 145 6.38 -7.86 4.25
N GLY A 146 5.86 -7.22 5.30
CA GLY A 146 5.00 -6.04 5.22
C GLY A 146 5.64 -4.85 4.49
N ARG A 147 6.96 -4.88 4.29
CA ARG A 147 7.70 -3.93 3.45
C ARG A 147 7.09 -3.75 2.08
N ALA A 148 6.54 -4.80 1.49
CA ALA A 148 5.88 -4.73 0.19
C ALA A 148 4.72 -3.71 0.19
N GLU A 149 3.95 -3.66 1.28
CA GLU A 149 2.86 -2.69 1.48
C GLU A 149 3.38 -1.27 1.64
N ILE A 150 4.40 -1.10 2.49
CA ILE A 150 4.99 0.23 2.76
C ILE A 150 5.56 0.82 1.47
N LEU A 151 6.31 0.03 0.69
CA LEU A 151 6.85 0.45 -0.60
C LEU A 151 5.74 0.83 -1.58
N ALA A 152 4.69 -0.02 -1.71
CA ALA A 152 3.56 0.28 -2.58
C ALA A 152 2.88 1.60 -2.18
N ALA A 153 2.65 1.83 -0.88
CA ALA A 153 2.08 3.07 -0.37
C ALA A 153 2.95 4.29 -0.66
N ILE A 154 4.27 4.20 -0.46
CA ILE A 154 5.23 5.26 -0.80
C ILE A 154 5.09 5.63 -2.29
N PHE A 155 5.09 4.65 -3.18
CA PHE A 155 5.01 4.89 -4.61
C PHE A 155 3.64 5.40 -5.05
N VAL A 156 2.55 4.94 -4.43
CA VAL A 156 1.21 5.49 -4.68
C VAL A 156 1.17 6.99 -4.34
N PHE A 157 1.66 7.38 -3.17
CA PHE A 157 1.66 8.80 -2.79
C PHE A 157 2.65 9.65 -3.59
N ALA A 158 3.82 9.11 -3.93
CA ALA A 158 4.73 9.77 -4.85
C ALA A 158 4.08 9.99 -6.23
N GLY A 159 3.32 9.00 -6.72
CA GLY A 159 2.53 9.11 -7.94
C GLY A 159 1.45 10.17 -7.87
N LEU A 160 0.68 10.23 -6.76
CA LEU A 160 -0.32 11.27 -6.51
C LEU A 160 0.29 12.67 -6.48
N ILE A 161 1.44 12.84 -5.83
CA ILE A 161 2.17 14.11 -5.78
C ILE A 161 2.58 14.55 -7.20
N GLN A 162 3.08 13.64 -8.02
CA GLN A 162 3.46 13.99 -9.40
C GLN A 162 2.24 14.29 -10.27
N PHE A 163 1.15 13.56 -10.13
CA PHE A 163 -0.10 13.89 -10.78
C PHE A 163 -0.59 15.29 -10.39
N TRP A 164 -0.55 15.64 -9.11
CA TRP A 164 -0.88 16.98 -8.63
C TRP A 164 0.04 18.05 -9.21
N ASN A 165 1.36 17.82 -9.25
CA ASN A 165 2.32 18.71 -9.86
C ASN A 165 2.05 18.94 -11.37
N ALA A 166 1.66 17.89 -12.09
CA ALA A 166 1.27 17.96 -13.49
C ALA A 166 0.04 18.86 -13.70
N HIS A 167 -0.91 18.81 -12.76
CA HIS A 167 -2.10 19.67 -12.81
C HIS A 167 -1.75 21.15 -12.52
N LYS A 168 -0.85 21.43 -11.58
CA LYS A 168 -0.50 22.80 -11.15
C LYS A 168 0.46 23.53 -12.09
N THR A 169 1.14 22.85 -13.02
CA THR A 169 2.09 23.49 -13.92
C THR A 169 1.45 23.94 -15.24
N ASN A 170 1.80 25.14 -15.68
CA ASN A 170 1.39 25.67 -16.99
C ASN A 170 2.36 25.26 -18.12
N LEU A 171 3.55 24.74 -17.80
CA LEU A 171 4.57 24.35 -18.77
C LEU A 171 4.30 22.96 -19.34
N PRO A 172 4.04 22.81 -20.66
CA PRO A 172 3.69 21.51 -21.25
C PRO A 172 4.76 20.43 -21.04
N ALA A 173 6.04 20.78 -21.21
CA ALA A 173 7.15 19.85 -20.99
C ALA A 173 7.23 19.37 -19.53
N LYS A 174 7.11 20.27 -18.56
CA LYS A 174 7.10 19.94 -17.13
C LYS A 174 5.89 19.06 -16.77
N ARG A 175 4.72 19.34 -17.36
CA ARG A 175 3.51 18.53 -17.20
C ARG A 175 3.75 17.10 -17.66
N LEU A 176 4.32 16.93 -18.85
CA LEU A 176 4.63 15.60 -19.37
C LEU A 176 5.60 14.84 -18.45
N VAL A 177 6.67 15.49 -18.01
CA VAL A 177 7.64 14.89 -17.06
C VAL A 177 6.95 14.44 -15.78
N CYS A 178 6.06 15.26 -15.20
CA CYS A 178 5.32 14.90 -14.01
C CYS A 178 4.36 13.71 -14.23
N LEU A 179 3.67 13.64 -15.38
CA LEU A 179 2.79 12.52 -15.73
C LEU A 179 3.59 11.22 -15.93
N LEU A 180 4.72 11.29 -16.63
CA LEU A 180 5.62 10.14 -16.80
C LEU A 180 6.20 9.67 -15.47
N ALA A 181 6.60 10.60 -14.58
CA ALA A 181 7.07 10.27 -13.24
C ALA A 181 5.95 9.61 -12.40
N SER A 182 4.71 10.10 -12.51
CA SER A 182 3.55 9.48 -11.85
C SER A 182 3.32 8.04 -12.34
N ALA A 183 3.40 7.81 -13.65
CA ALA A 183 3.29 6.48 -14.24
C ALA A 183 4.45 5.56 -13.84
N MET A 184 5.67 6.07 -13.75
CA MET A 184 6.83 5.33 -13.24
C MET A 184 6.61 4.91 -11.77
N PHE A 185 6.13 5.81 -10.91
CA PHE A 185 5.80 5.47 -9.54
C PHE A 185 4.66 4.45 -9.45
N PHE A 186 3.68 4.51 -10.34
CA PHE A 186 2.65 3.47 -10.45
C PHE A 186 3.28 2.09 -10.77
N LEU A 187 4.20 2.02 -11.72
CA LEU A 187 4.93 0.77 -12.02
C LEU A 187 5.70 0.26 -10.82
N LEU A 188 6.48 1.11 -10.16
CA LEU A 188 7.26 0.74 -8.97
C LEU A 188 6.34 0.26 -7.82
N GLY A 189 5.19 0.91 -7.66
CA GLY A 189 4.17 0.47 -6.72
C GLY A 189 3.65 -0.93 -7.05
N MET A 190 3.23 -1.17 -8.29
CA MET A 190 2.75 -2.48 -8.76
C MET A 190 3.81 -3.58 -8.65
N LEU A 191 5.09 -3.26 -8.88
CA LEU A 191 6.22 -4.18 -8.70
C LEU A 191 6.56 -4.42 -7.23
N SER A 192 6.04 -3.60 -6.30
CA SER A 192 6.14 -3.81 -4.85
C SER A 192 4.99 -4.64 -4.30
N LYS A 193 3.74 -4.26 -4.62
CA LYS A 193 2.51 -4.99 -4.27
C LYS A 193 1.36 -4.57 -5.19
N GLU A 194 0.49 -5.51 -5.50
CA GLU A 194 -0.66 -5.33 -6.41
C GLU A 194 -1.67 -4.29 -5.89
N SER A 195 -1.70 -4.05 -4.57
CA SER A 195 -2.53 -3.01 -3.93
C SER A 195 -2.24 -1.59 -4.43
N ALA A 196 -1.07 -1.35 -5.05
CA ALA A 196 -0.75 -0.07 -5.69
C ALA A 196 -1.70 0.32 -6.82
N ILE A 197 -2.55 -0.59 -7.32
CA ILE A 197 -3.66 -0.29 -8.23
C ILE A 197 -4.59 0.79 -7.65
N ALA A 198 -4.61 0.96 -6.33
CA ALA A 198 -5.34 2.03 -5.62
C ALA A 198 -4.95 3.45 -6.06
N LEU A 199 -3.81 3.63 -6.75
CA LEU A 199 -3.47 4.91 -7.36
C LEU A 199 -4.56 5.37 -8.35
N LEU A 200 -5.15 4.46 -9.11
CA LEU A 200 -6.13 4.81 -10.15
C LEU A 200 -7.38 5.47 -9.55
N PRO A 201 -8.13 4.84 -8.63
CA PRO A 201 -9.27 5.50 -8.00
C PRO A 201 -8.87 6.73 -7.17
N ALA A 202 -7.67 6.75 -6.56
CA ALA A 202 -7.19 7.91 -5.81
C ALA A 202 -6.92 9.13 -6.72
N VAL A 203 -6.35 8.93 -7.90
CA VAL A 203 -6.19 9.99 -8.93
C VAL A 203 -7.54 10.49 -9.40
N LEU A 204 -8.48 9.59 -9.70
CA LEU A 204 -9.83 9.97 -10.11
C LEU A 204 -10.52 10.80 -9.02
N PHE A 205 -10.49 10.32 -7.77
CA PHE A 205 -11.05 11.03 -6.63
C PHE A 205 -10.44 12.43 -6.47
N LEU A 206 -9.12 12.53 -6.52
CA LEU A 206 -8.40 13.82 -6.41
C LEU A 206 -8.80 14.78 -7.55
N ALA A 207 -8.93 14.27 -8.78
CA ALA A 207 -9.36 15.03 -9.93
C ALA A 207 -10.79 15.55 -9.80
N LEU A 208 -11.73 14.70 -9.38
CA LEU A 208 -13.15 15.05 -9.19
C LEU A 208 -13.32 16.07 -8.07
N MET A 209 -12.72 15.84 -6.89
CA MET A 209 -12.84 16.73 -5.73
C MET A 209 -12.25 18.12 -6.00
N ASN A 210 -11.23 18.22 -6.85
CA ASN A 210 -10.61 19.51 -7.18
C ASN A 210 -11.09 20.07 -8.54
N ARG A 211 -12.14 19.48 -9.14
CA ARG A 211 -12.73 19.91 -10.43
C ARG A 211 -11.65 20.10 -11.50
N MET A 212 -10.68 19.18 -11.57
CA MET A 212 -9.56 19.28 -12.50
C MET A 212 -10.04 19.12 -13.95
N PRO A 213 -9.43 19.83 -14.92
CA PRO A 213 -9.73 19.62 -16.34
C PRO A 213 -9.52 18.15 -16.73
N PRO A 214 -10.46 17.55 -17.47
CA PRO A 214 -10.40 16.13 -17.81
C PRO A 214 -9.20 15.75 -18.65
N THR A 215 -8.66 16.69 -19.44
CA THR A 215 -7.52 16.44 -20.35
C THR A 215 -6.28 15.87 -19.66
N ASN A 216 -5.91 16.39 -18.49
CA ASN A 216 -4.74 15.91 -17.75
C ASN A 216 -5.03 14.56 -17.08
N THR A 217 -6.24 14.37 -16.59
CA THR A 217 -6.70 13.11 -16.00
C THR A 217 -6.72 12.01 -17.05
N VAL A 218 -7.28 12.25 -18.22
CA VAL A 218 -7.30 11.30 -19.35
C VAL A 218 -5.87 10.94 -19.78
N ARG A 219 -4.98 11.92 -19.93
CA ARG A 219 -3.57 11.64 -20.25
C ARG A 219 -2.87 10.80 -19.19
N ALA A 220 -3.12 11.07 -17.90
CA ALA A 220 -2.59 10.26 -16.82
C ALA A 220 -3.07 8.81 -16.94
N PHE A 221 -4.37 8.60 -17.15
CA PHE A 221 -4.94 7.25 -17.30
C PHE A 221 -4.43 6.51 -18.54
N LEU A 222 -4.12 7.22 -19.63
CA LEU A 222 -3.45 6.60 -20.79
C LEU A 222 -2.05 6.09 -20.41
N PHE A 223 -1.24 6.88 -19.69
CA PHE A 223 0.07 6.44 -19.22
C PHE A 223 -0.05 5.29 -18.21
N TYR A 224 -1.01 5.36 -17.27
CA TYR A 224 -1.25 4.25 -16.33
C TYR A 224 -1.71 2.99 -17.03
N GLY A 225 -2.54 3.09 -18.08
CA GLY A 225 -2.94 1.96 -18.91
C GLY A 225 -1.74 1.27 -19.59
N ILE A 226 -0.86 2.04 -20.20
CA ILE A 226 0.40 1.54 -20.79
C ILE A 226 1.25 0.86 -19.71
N THR A 227 1.40 1.49 -18.55
CA THR A 227 2.18 0.97 -17.42
C THR A 227 1.57 -0.32 -16.87
N LEU A 228 0.25 -0.39 -16.76
CA LEU A 228 -0.44 -1.60 -16.32
C LEU A 228 -0.25 -2.75 -17.30
N VAL A 229 -0.34 -2.49 -18.60
CA VAL A 229 -0.07 -3.50 -19.63
C VAL A 229 1.37 -3.99 -19.51
N LEU A 230 2.34 -3.10 -19.36
CA LEU A 230 3.74 -3.46 -19.14
C LEU A 230 3.90 -4.36 -17.90
N TYR A 231 3.32 -3.98 -16.76
CA TYR A 231 3.33 -4.79 -15.55
C TYR A 231 2.72 -6.19 -15.78
N LEU A 232 1.57 -6.26 -16.47
CA LEU A 232 0.91 -7.53 -16.78
C LEU A 232 1.73 -8.44 -17.70
N ILE A 233 2.47 -7.86 -18.66
CA ILE A 233 3.42 -8.59 -19.51
C ILE A 233 4.56 -9.15 -18.67
N MET A 234 5.18 -8.33 -17.81
CA MET A 234 6.26 -8.76 -16.91
C MET A 234 5.78 -9.87 -15.97
N ARG A 235 4.61 -9.68 -15.35
CA ARG A 235 3.98 -10.65 -14.45
C ARG A 235 3.68 -11.97 -15.17
N ARG A 236 3.07 -11.92 -16.36
CA ARG A 236 2.80 -13.13 -17.18
C ARG A 236 4.09 -13.89 -17.49
N HIS A 237 5.15 -13.18 -17.84
CA HIS A 237 6.44 -13.80 -18.14
C HIS A 237 7.04 -14.48 -16.90
N ALA A 238 6.98 -13.83 -15.74
CA ALA A 238 7.50 -14.35 -14.49
C ALA A 238 6.71 -15.55 -13.93
N LEU A 239 5.39 -15.58 -14.15
CA LEU A 239 4.51 -16.63 -13.63
C LEU A 239 4.27 -17.78 -14.63
N GLY A 240 4.71 -17.63 -15.88
CA GLY A 240 4.43 -18.61 -16.94
C GLY A 240 2.98 -18.60 -17.43
N GLY A 241 2.16 -17.60 -17.01
CA GLY A 241 0.75 -17.46 -17.36
C GLY A 241 0.08 -16.32 -16.62
N PHE A 242 -1.18 -16.01 -16.91
CA PHE A 242 -1.94 -15.01 -16.15
C PHE A 242 -2.40 -15.55 -14.78
N VAL A 243 -2.69 -16.83 -14.71
CA VAL A 243 -3.04 -17.57 -13.50
C VAL A 243 -2.32 -18.91 -13.55
N THR A 244 -1.62 -19.28 -12.49
CA THR A 244 -1.06 -20.63 -12.38
C THR A 244 -2.20 -21.60 -12.14
N SER A 245 -2.51 -22.38 -13.17
CA SER A 245 -3.53 -23.43 -13.10
C SER A 245 -3.16 -24.45 -12.00
N GLY A 246 -4.12 -24.76 -11.12
CA GLY A 246 -3.96 -25.83 -10.13
C GLY A 246 -3.58 -25.40 -8.71
N MET A 247 -3.37 -24.12 -8.41
CA MET A 247 -3.25 -23.68 -7.01
C MET A 247 -4.64 -23.66 -6.36
N LYS A 248 -4.93 -24.70 -5.58
CA LYS A 248 -6.12 -24.70 -4.71
C LYS A 248 -5.81 -23.86 -3.48
N VAL A 249 -6.50 -22.73 -3.33
CA VAL A 249 -6.49 -21.99 -2.09
C VAL A 249 -7.22 -22.79 -1.02
N SER A 250 -6.59 -23.01 0.12
CA SER A 250 -7.20 -23.72 1.22
C SER A 250 -8.32 -22.86 1.85
N PRO A 251 -9.46 -23.47 2.23
CA PRO A 251 -10.46 -22.78 3.06
C PRO A 251 -9.91 -22.24 4.39
N ILE A 252 -8.79 -22.81 4.87
CA ILE A 252 -8.08 -22.31 6.06
C ILE A 252 -7.46 -20.95 5.76
N ASP A 253 -6.86 -20.78 4.59
CA ASP A 253 -6.21 -19.53 4.20
C ASP A 253 -7.20 -18.48 3.72
N ASN A 254 -8.32 -18.90 3.13
CA ASN A 254 -9.36 -17.99 2.64
C ASN A 254 -10.77 -18.58 2.83
N VAL A 255 -11.52 -18.02 3.76
CA VAL A 255 -12.90 -18.43 4.07
C VAL A 255 -13.85 -18.30 2.88
N LEU A 256 -13.56 -17.42 1.91
CA LEU A 256 -14.41 -17.23 0.72
C LEU A 256 -14.45 -18.49 -0.17
N VAL A 257 -13.46 -19.37 -0.10
CA VAL A 257 -13.48 -20.67 -0.76
C VAL A 257 -14.65 -21.54 -0.25
N LEU A 258 -14.99 -21.44 1.04
CA LEU A 258 -16.17 -22.11 1.61
C LEU A 258 -17.47 -21.54 1.06
N ALA A 259 -17.52 -20.25 0.73
CA ALA A 259 -18.70 -19.64 0.13
C ALA A 259 -18.98 -20.23 -1.26
N GLU A 260 -17.95 -20.41 -2.07
CA GLU A 260 -18.06 -21.03 -3.39
C GLU A 260 -18.56 -22.48 -3.27
N GLN A 261 -18.10 -23.22 -2.24
CA GLN A 261 -18.45 -24.64 -2.05
C GLN A 261 -19.84 -24.85 -1.42
N ARG A 262 -20.30 -23.93 -0.57
CA ARG A 262 -21.48 -24.15 0.29
C ARG A 262 -22.72 -23.35 -0.06
N GLY A 263 -22.60 -22.20 -0.70
CA GLY A 263 -23.76 -21.32 -0.77
C GLY A 263 -23.81 -20.35 -1.95
N GLY A 264 -22.82 -20.37 -2.81
CA GLY A 264 -22.83 -19.53 -3.99
C GLY A 264 -22.50 -18.05 -3.71
N TRP A 265 -22.93 -17.16 -4.62
CA TRP A 265 -22.52 -15.77 -4.66
C TRP A 265 -23.04 -14.91 -3.46
N ILE A 266 -24.18 -15.23 -2.86
CA ILE A 266 -24.76 -14.44 -1.75
C ILE A 266 -23.87 -14.45 -0.51
N PRO A 267 -23.48 -15.61 0.09
CA PRO A 267 -22.54 -15.67 1.21
C PRO A 267 -21.18 -15.06 0.85
N TYR A 268 -20.72 -15.25 -0.39
CA TYR A 268 -19.44 -14.69 -0.86
C TYR A 268 -19.43 -13.17 -0.74
N TYR A 269 -20.34 -12.48 -1.44
CA TYR A 269 -20.36 -11.01 -1.45
C TYR A 269 -20.81 -10.42 -0.11
N ALA A 270 -21.68 -11.08 0.63
CA ALA A 270 -22.04 -10.65 1.98
C ALA A 270 -20.82 -10.67 2.92
N THR A 271 -19.95 -11.68 2.81
CA THR A 271 -18.69 -11.74 3.58
C THR A 271 -17.70 -10.67 3.16
N VAL A 272 -17.55 -10.41 1.86
CA VAL A 272 -16.70 -9.32 1.36
C VAL A 272 -17.17 -7.96 1.90
N ILE A 273 -18.47 -7.70 1.89
CA ILE A 273 -19.06 -6.47 2.43
C ILE A 273 -18.84 -6.40 3.96
N LYS A 274 -19.04 -7.50 4.69
CA LYS A 274 -18.77 -7.57 6.12
C LYS A 274 -17.30 -7.25 6.43
N ALA A 275 -16.35 -7.75 5.63
CA ALA A 275 -14.93 -7.45 5.78
C ALA A 275 -14.67 -5.94 5.65
N PHE A 276 -15.34 -5.23 4.73
CA PHE A 276 -15.24 -3.76 4.62
C PHE A 276 -15.60 -3.07 5.94
N GLY A 277 -16.68 -3.47 6.61
CA GLY A 277 -17.04 -2.90 7.92
C GLY A 277 -16.00 -3.18 9.01
N ILE A 278 -15.34 -4.34 8.95
CA ILE A 278 -14.23 -4.68 9.85
C ILE A 278 -13.05 -3.72 9.62
N TYR A 279 -12.68 -3.44 8.36
CA TYR A 279 -11.65 -2.46 8.03
C TYR A 279 -11.99 -1.06 8.56
N VAL A 280 -13.22 -0.58 8.38
CA VAL A 280 -13.66 0.72 8.92
C VAL A 280 -13.56 0.73 10.45
N ARG A 281 -13.99 -0.34 11.12
CA ARG A 281 -13.86 -0.49 12.57
C ARG A 281 -12.39 -0.41 13.02
N LEU A 282 -11.49 -1.12 12.34
CA LEU A 282 -10.06 -1.14 12.68
C LEU A 282 -9.38 0.21 12.46
N LEU A 283 -9.84 0.97 11.46
CA LEU A 283 -9.36 2.33 11.21
C LEU A 283 -9.82 3.34 12.27
N LEU A 284 -11.01 3.14 12.87
CA LEU A 284 -11.58 4.07 13.86
C LEU A 284 -11.32 3.62 15.30
N PHE A 285 -11.31 2.30 15.54
CA PHE A 285 -11.21 1.69 16.85
C PHE A 285 -10.30 0.45 16.80
N PRO A 286 -8.96 0.63 16.71
CA PRO A 286 -7.99 -0.46 16.58
C PRO A 286 -7.71 -1.17 17.91
N LEU A 287 -8.76 -1.53 18.66
CA LEU A 287 -8.63 -2.13 20.00
C LEU A 287 -8.25 -3.61 19.99
N THR A 288 -8.62 -4.33 18.92
CA THR A 288 -8.34 -5.75 18.75
C THR A 288 -7.77 -5.99 17.37
N LEU A 289 -6.45 -6.06 17.29
CA LEU A 289 -5.74 -6.38 16.07
C LEU A 289 -5.45 -7.87 16.01
N SER A 290 -5.42 -8.44 14.81
CA SER A 290 -4.93 -9.78 14.53
C SER A 290 -3.78 -9.70 13.55
N ALA A 291 -2.75 -10.50 13.77
CA ALA A 291 -1.63 -10.61 12.83
C ALA A 291 -2.05 -11.38 11.56
N ASP A 292 -3.11 -12.20 11.67
CA ASP A 292 -3.64 -12.98 10.56
C ASP A 292 -5.16 -13.07 10.68
N TYR A 293 -5.87 -12.87 9.58
CA TYR A 293 -7.32 -12.97 9.45
C TYR A 293 -7.75 -14.24 8.70
N SER A 294 -6.85 -15.21 8.56
CA SER A 294 -7.14 -16.52 7.97
C SER A 294 -8.03 -17.37 8.89
N TYR A 295 -8.32 -18.59 8.46
CA TYR A 295 -9.24 -19.50 9.11
C TYR A 295 -10.62 -18.84 9.38
N ASN A 296 -11.24 -18.97 10.47
CA ASN A 296 -12.58 -18.45 10.77
C ASN A 296 -12.58 -17.12 11.55
N GLN A 297 -11.51 -16.32 11.45
CA GLN A 297 -11.42 -14.99 12.09
C GLN A 297 -12.52 -14.04 11.57
N VAL A 298 -12.84 -14.14 10.29
CA VAL A 298 -14.01 -13.50 9.68
C VAL A 298 -14.99 -14.58 9.27
N PRO A 299 -15.95 -14.96 10.13
CA PRO A 299 -16.90 -16.03 9.81
C PRO A 299 -17.69 -15.71 8.55
N LEU A 300 -17.92 -16.75 7.74
CA LEU A 300 -18.71 -16.64 6.51
C LEU A 300 -20.10 -16.09 6.83
N ALA A 301 -20.49 -15.01 6.14
CA ALA A 301 -21.81 -14.44 6.29
C ALA A 301 -22.87 -15.36 5.67
N THR A 302 -24.01 -15.49 6.33
CA THR A 302 -25.14 -16.26 5.82
C THR A 302 -25.90 -15.55 4.70
N GLY A 303 -25.78 -14.21 4.64
CA GLY A 303 -26.38 -13.37 3.61
C GLY A 303 -26.26 -11.87 3.93
N PHE A 304 -26.85 -11.06 3.06
CA PHE A 304 -26.80 -9.59 3.20
C PHE A 304 -27.57 -9.04 4.41
N PHE A 305 -28.50 -9.81 4.98
CA PHE A 305 -29.27 -9.43 6.17
C PHE A 305 -28.61 -9.81 7.49
N GLU A 306 -27.45 -10.45 7.47
CA GLU A 306 -26.65 -10.64 8.68
C GLU A 306 -26.19 -9.30 9.25
N ALA A 307 -26.28 -9.12 10.57
CA ALA A 307 -25.99 -7.84 11.23
C ALA A 307 -24.66 -7.21 10.79
N GLY A 308 -23.58 -8.01 10.65
CA GLY A 308 -22.28 -7.53 10.19
C GLY A 308 -22.31 -6.99 8.75
N ALA A 309 -23.04 -7.63 7.85
CA ALA A 309 -23.19 -7.17 6.48
C ALA A 309 -24.07 -5.91 6.40
N VAL A 310 -25.19 -5.86 7.15
CA VAL A 310 -26.08 -4.69 7.21
C VAL A 310 -25.34 -3.44 7.72
N ILE A 311 -24.60 -3.57 8.84
CA ILE A 311 -23.79 -2.46 9.37
C ILE A 311 -22.77 -1.96 8.33
N SER A 312 -22.11 -2.89 7.64
CA SER A 312 -21.13 -2.55 6.61
C SER A 312 -21.77 -1.85 5.40
N ILE A 313 -22.97 -2.25 4.98
CA ILE A 313 -23.73 -1.57 3.91
C ILE A 313 -24.08 -0.13 4.34
N ILE A 314 -24.52 0.06 5.58
CA ILE A 314 -24.83 1.40 6.12
C ILE A 314 -23.58 2.27 6.14
N LEU A 315 -22.44 1.73 6.61
CA LEU A 315 -21.16 2.44 6.62
C LEU A 315 -20.71 2.81 5.22
N LEU A 316 -20.84 1.90 4.25
CA LEU A 316 -20.50 2.17 2.85
C LEU A 316 -21.40 3.26 2.26
N ALA A 317 -22.70 3.19 2.49
CA ALA A 317 -23.65 4.22 2.06
C ALA A 317 -23.35 5.57 2.68
N ALA A 318 -22.99 5.62 3.97
CA ALA A 318 -22.58 6.84 4.65
C ALA A 318 -21.29 7.44 4.02
N HIS A 319 -20.28 6.61 3.69
CA HIS A 319 -19.09 7.08 2.99
C HIS A 319 -19.39 7.68 1.62
N VAL A 320 -20.23 7.01 0.81
CA VAL A 320 -20.64 7.51 -0.51
C VAL A 320 -21.40 8.83 -0.35
N TRP A 321 -22.31 8.91 0.64
CA TRP A 321 -23.05 10.13 0.94
C TRP A 321 -22.12 11.28 1.37
N LEU A 322 -21.13 11.04 2.24
CA LEU A 322 -20.16 12.05 2.64
C LEU A 322 -19.34 12.55 1.45
N ILE A 323 -18.87 11.66 0.59
CA ILE A 323 -18.15 12.02 -0.64
C ILE A 323 -19.04 12.92 -1.52
N TYR A 324 -20.31 12.54 -1.74
CA TYR A 324 -21.24 13.33 -2.51
C TYR A 324 -21.51 14.70 -1.87
N TYR A 325 -21.73 14.72 -0.56
CA TYR A 325 -21.97 15.96 0.21
C TYR A 325 -20.81 16.95 0.07
N PHE A 326 -19.57 16.51 0.31
CA PHE A 326 -18.39 17.37 0.17
C PHE A 326 -18.04 17.71 -1.28
N TRP A 327 -18.46 16.89 -2.24
CA TRP A 327 -18.28 17.21 -3.66
C TRP A 327 -19.26 18.29 -4.12
N LYS A 328 -20.46 18.32 -3.57
CA LYS A 328 -21.51 19.28 -3.94
C LYS A 328 -21.31 20.66 -3.27
N ASN A 329 -20.85 20.69 -2.04
CA ASN A 329 -20.61 21.92 -1.25
C ASN A 329 -19.15 22.36 -1.34
#